data_bb887ab6b131d8e620c38e99160f9da8
#
_entry.id   bb887ab6b131d8e620c38e99160f9da8
#
_cell.length_a   1.000
_cell.length_b   1.000
_cell.length_c   1.000
_cell.angle_alpha   90.00
_cell.angle_beta   90.00
_cell.angle_gamma   90.00
#
_symmetry.space_group_name_H-M   'P 1'
#
loop_
_entity.id
_entity.type
_entity.pdbx_description
1 polymer ?
#
loop_
_entity_poly.entity_id
_entity_poly.type
_entity_poly.pdbx_seq_one_letter_code
_entity_poly.pdbx_strand_id
1 'polypeptide(L)'
;MKKLFIILLVSFMWLITFFQVPICWAEEPKNILSIEAYDMLNTVPNTYLIDVRTRAEYQLIGHPPMAYLFPCFFLTDKLVKKGESWTYQFSNNNKAFAEEISKKFQKTNNLLILCRDGTRSILAAKKLIKHDFKHIYNVKDGFEGPLFPFFEDQNRHKFYRQLAHRNKISGYNHRRFYGWQWWGLPWTYDIDPKYIYPPDKIPKEKKK
;
A
#
# COMPACT_ATOMS: atom_id res chain seq x y z
N MET A 1 -52.84 37.25 9.05
CA MET A 1 -51.52 37.23 8.39
C MET A 1 -50.40 36.68 9.30
N LYS A 2 -50.26 37.08 10.55
CA LYS A 2 -49.18 36.58 11.43
C LYS A 2 -49.22 35.05 11.75
N LYS A 3 -50.40 34.43 11.87
CA LYS A 3 -50.53 32.97 12.11
C LYS A 3 -50.17 32.12 10.90
N LEU A 4 -50.39 32.60 9.66
CA LEU A 4 -50.05 31.88 8.45
C LEU A 4 -48.53 31.86 8.22
N PHE A 5 -47.85 32.96 8.62
CA PHE A 5 -46.38 33.05 8.49
C PHE A 5 -45.65 32.11 9.47
N ILE A 6 -46.20 31.89 10.67
CA ILE A 6 -45.61 30.96 11.65
C ILE A 6 -45.75 29.50 11.19
N ILE A 7 -46.89 29.14 10.60
CA ILE A 7 -47.09 27.76 10.07
C ILE A 7 -46.15 27.46 8.90
N LEU A 8 -45.91 28.44 8.01
CA LEU A 8 -44.92 28.30 6.92
C LEU A 8 -43.47 28.17 7.43
N LEU A 9 -43.09 28.90 8.48
CA LEU A 9 -41.76 28.81 9.10
C LEU A 9 -41.55 27.46 9.82
N VAL A 10 -42.54 26.93 10.49
CA VAL A 10 -42.45 25.63 11.18
C VAL A 10 -42.41 24.49 10.16
N SER A 11 -43.19 24.56 9.06
CA SER A 11 -43.12 23.54 8.00
C SER A 11 -41.80 23.55 7.24
N PHE A 12 -41.18 24.73 7.05
CA PHE A 12 -39.86 24.84 6.41
C PHE A 12 -38.73 24.31 7.32
N MET A 13 -38.86 24.48 8.64
CA MET A 13 -37.91 23.94 9.62
C MET A 13 -38.00 22.41 9.73
N TRP A 14 -39.17 21.81 9.53
CA TRP A 14 -39.35 20.35 9.48
C TRP A 14 -38.78 19.72 8.18
N LEU A 15 -38.75 20.45 7.07
CA LEU A 15 -38.14 19.95 5.82
C LEU A 15 -36.61 19.90 5.88
N ILE A 16 -35.97 20.74 6.68
CA ILE A 16 -34.50 20.77 6.82
C ILE A 16 -33.96 19.61 7.66
N THR A 17 -34.78 19.08 8.60
CA THR A 17 -34.36 17.99 9.49
C THR A 17 -34.35 16.60 8.80
N PHE A 18 -34.95 16.44 7.62
CA PHE A 18 -35.05 15.15 6.93
C PHE A 18 -33.95 14.89 5.90
N PHE A 19 -33.05 15.85 5.64
CA PHE A 19 -31.93 15.67 4.72
C PHE A 19 -30.58 15.66 5.44
N GLN A 20 -30.48 14.90 6.54
CA GLN A 20 -29.19 14.44 7.00
C GLN A 20 -28.78 13.22 6.13
N VAL A 21 -28.30 13.50 4.92
CA VAL A 21 -27.55 12.50 4.14
C VAL A 21 -26.36 12.11 5.03
N PRO A 22 -26.24 10.86 5.48
CA PRO A 22 -25.05 10.44 6.19
C PRO A 22 -23.88 10.66 5.24
N ILE A 23 -23.01 11.62 5.53
CA ILE A 23 -21.74 11.75 4.84
C ILE A 23 -20.97 10.48 5.21
N CYS A 24 -21.07 9.48 4.36
CA CYS A 24 -20.27 8.27 4.47
C CYS A 24 -18.83 8.67 4.15
N TRP A 25 -18.08 8.98 5.18
CA TRP A 25 -16.64 9.16 5.06
C TRP A 25 -16.10 7.81 4.57
N ALA A 26 -15.53 7.80 3.37
CA ALA A 26 -14.85 6.61 2.90
C ALA A 26 -13.76 6.26 3.92
N GLU A 27 -13.83 5.06 4.47
CA GLU A 27 -12.85 4.60 5.45
C GLU A 27 -11.47 4.60 4.79
N GLU A 28 -10.53 5.36 5.35
CA GLU A 28 -9.16 5.44 4.86
C GLU A 28 -8.28 4.41 5.57
N PRO A 29 -7.35 3.76 4.87
CA PRO A 29 -6.44 2.82 5.50
C PRO A 29 -5.54 3.52 6.52
N LYS A 30 -5.28 2.87 7.64
CA LYS A 30 -4.33 3.38 8.65
C LYS A 30 -2.90 3.31 8.09
N ASN A 31 -2.15 4.41 8.22
CA ASN A 31 -0.74 4.43 7.83
C ASN A 31 0.14 3.97 9.00
N ILE A 32 1.02 3.02 8.74
CA ILE A 32 2.03 2.54 9.67
C ILE A 32 3.42 2.49 9.00
N LEU A 33 4.47 2.47 9.80
CA LEU A 33 5.84 2.24 9.32
C LEU A 33 6.12 0.73 9.19
N SER A 34 7.15 0.37 8.42
CA SER A 34 7.59 -1.02 8.28
C SER A 34 7.96 -1.66 9.61
N ILE A 35 8.57 -0.90 10.53
CA ILE A 35 8.93 -1.39 11.86
C ILE A 35 7.69 -1.68 12.70
N GLU A 36 6.65 -0.84 12.62
CA GLU A 36 5.37 -1.08 13.29
C GLU A 36 4.63 -2.28 12.67
N ALA A 37 4.71 -2.41 11.35
CA ALA A 37 4.16 -3.57 10.65
C ALA A 37 4.82 -4.87 11.09
N TYR A 38 6.14 -4.88 11.24
CA TYR A 38 6.88 -6.04 11.72
C TYR A 38 6.53 -6.39 13.16
N ASP A 39 6.40 -5.40 14.03
CA ASP A 39 5.94 -5.60 15.40
C ASP A 39 4.54 -6.22 15.43
N MET A 40 3.59 -5.69 14.66
CA MET A 40 2.24 -6.25 14.57
C MET A 40 2.22 -7.70 14.06
N LEU A 41 3.09 -8.06 13.11
CA LEU A 41 3.20 -9.45 12.61
C LEU A 41 3.61 -10.43 13.71
N ASN A 42 4.39 -9.99 14.68
CA ASN A 42 4.90 -10.82 15.76
C ASN A 42 4.03 -10.80 17.02
N THR A 43 3.21 -9.75 17.21
CA THR A 43 2.50 -9.55 18.49
C THR A 43 0.98 -9.57 18.37
N VAL A 44 0.43 -9.31 17.18
CA VAL A 44 -1.02 -9.22 16.98
C VAL A 44 -1.54 -10.43 16.22
N PRO A 45 -2.43 -11.25 16.81
CA PRO A 45 -3.00 -12.42 16.14
C PRO A 45 -3.74 -12.06 14.84
N ASN A 46 -3.81 -13.01 13.91
CA ASN A 46 -4.50 -12.87 12.63
C ASN A 46 -4.03 -11.67 11.79
N THR A 47 -2.74 -11.36 11.88
CA THR A 47 -2.06 -10.30 11.12
C THR A 47 -1.25 -10.90 9.99
N TYR A 48 -1.41 -10.35 8.79
CA TYR A 48 -0.77 -10.86 7.57
C TYR A 48 -0.19 -9.71 6.75
N LEU A 49 1.00 -9.93 6.20
CA LEU A 49 1.68 -8.98 5.30
C LEU A 49 1.35 -9.35 3.84
N ILE A 50 0.80 -8.39 3.11
CA ILE A 50 0.42 -8.53 1.70
C ILE A 50 1.32 -7.65 0.86
N ASP A 51 2.23 -8.27 0.11
CA ASP A 51 3.08 -7.58 -0.85
C ASP A 51 2.32 -7.40 -2.18
N VAL A 52 2.03 -6.16 -2.53
CA VAL A 52 1.24 -5.84 -3.74
C VAL A 52 2.12 -5.45 -4.94
N ARG A 53 3.44 -5.67 -4.82
CA ARG A 53 4.40 -5.42 -5.89
C ARG A 53 4.27 -6.45 -7.02
N THR A 54 5.01 -6.24 -8.08
CA THR A 54 5.11 -7.20 -9.18
C THR A 54 5.95 -8.42 -8.78
N ARG A 55 5.76 -9.54 -9.48
CA ARG A 55 6.59 -10.74 -9.30
C ARG A 55 8.08 -10.47 -9.48
N ALA A 56 8.41 -9.63 -10.46
CA ALA A 56 9.80 -9.23 -10.71
C ALA A 56 10.39 -8.45 -9.53
N GLU A 57 9.65 -7.50 -8.95
CA GLU A 57 10.11 -6.79 -7.75
C GLU A 57 10.27 -7.75 -6.56
N TYR A 58 9.32 -8.64 -6.34
CA TYR A 58 9.34 -9.61 -5.25
C TYR A 58 10.57 -10.52 -5.32
N GLN A 59 10.91 -11.02 -6.51
CA GLN A 59 12.05 -11.89 -6.73
C GLN A 59 13.38 -11.13 -6.80
N LEU A 60 13.45 -10.05 -7.59
CA LEU A 60 14.75 -9.43 -7.95
C LEU A 60 15.21 -8.37 -6.94
N ILE A 61 14.27 -7.72 -6.23
CA ILE A 61 14.57 -6.74 -5.18
C ILE A 61 14.58 -7.41 -3.81
N GLY A 62 13.94 -8.58 -3.70
CA GLY A 62 13.72 -9.30 -2.45
C GLY A 62 12.37 -8.97 -1.79
N HIS A 63 12.04 -9.70 -0.74
CA HIS A 63 10.75 -9.59 -0.04
C HIS A 63 10.86 -10.07 1.41
N PRO A 64 9.95 -9.66 2.31
CA PRO A 64 9.86 -10.25 3.65
C PRO A 64 9.46 -11.74 3.55
N PRO A 65 10.10 -12.66 4.29
CA PRO A 65 9.87 -14.12 4.16
C PRO A 65 8.42 -14.55 4.39
N MET A 66 7.66 -13.79 5.19
CA MET A 66 6.26 -14.08 5.53
C MET A 66 5.24 -13.29 4.68
N ALA A 67 5.70 -12.54 3.66
CA ALA A 67 4.82 -11.71 2.86
C ALA A 67 4.10 -12.52 1.78
N TYR A 68 2.78 -12.44 1.76
CA TYR A 68 1.96 -13.01 0.69
C TYR A 68 2.00 -12.09 -0.53
N LEU A 69 2.45 -12.61 -1.66
CA LEU A 69 2.50 -11.86 -2.91
C LEU A 69 1.13 -11.85 -3.60
N PHE A 70 0.49 -10.69 -3.63
CA PHE A 70 -0.74 -10.41 -4.39
C PHE A 70 -0.54 -9.19 -5.27
N PRO A 71 -0.02 -9.31 -6.49
CA PRO A 71 0.21 -8.17 -7.35
C PRO A 71 -1.07 -7.38 -7.61
N CYS A 72 -1.09 -6.11 -7.17
CA CYS A 72 -2.21 -5.21 -7.47
C CYS A 72 -2.05 -4.55 -8.84
N PHE A 73 -0.80 -4.44 -9.30
CA PHE A 73 -0.41 -3.85 -10.57
C PHE A 73 0.56 -4.79 -11.29
N PHE A 74 0.46 -4.83 -12.61
CA PHE A 74 1.40 -5.58 -13.44
C PHE A 74 2.30 -4.61 -14.20
N LEU A 75 3.59 -4.91 -14.29
CA LEU A 75 4.47 -4.19 -15.21
C LEU A 75 4.16 -4.64 -16.63
N THR A 76 4.00 -3.68 -17.55
CA THR A 76 3.78 -3.95 -18.97
C THR A 76 5.08 -3.71 -19.76
N ASP A 77 5.11 -4.17 -20.99
CA ASP A 77 6.18 -3.91 -21.97
C ASP A 77 6.04 -2.54 -22.67
N LYS A 78 4.97 -1.80 -22.35
CA LYS A 78 4.71 -0.50 -22.96
C LYS A 78 5.60 0.58 -22.35
N LEU A 79 6.52 1.10 -23.16
CA LEU A 79 7.37 2.24 -22.79
C LEU A 79 6.57 3.55 -22.91
N VAL A 80 6.58 4.36 -21.86
CA VAL A 80 5.89 5.66 -21.79
C VAL A 80 6.81 6.74 -21.25
N LYS A 81 6.62 7.97 -21.75
CA LYS A 81 7.31 9.15 -21.23
C LYS A 81 6.58 9.72 -20.02
N LYS A 82 7.29 9.92 -18.92
CA LYS A 82 6.76 10.54 -17.70
C LYS A 82 7.65 11.71 -17.31
N GLY A 83 7.20 12.93 -17.62
CA GLY A 83 8.03 14.11 -17.58
C GLY A 83 9.18 13.99 -18.59
N GLU A 84 10.42 14.13 -18.15
CA GLU A 84 11.61 13.97 -18.99
C GLU A 84 12.15 12.53 -19.03
N SER A 85 11.62 11.63 -18.21
CA SER A 85 12.10 10.25 -18.08
C SER A 85 11.21 9.27 -18.83
N TRP A 86 11.82 8.19 -19.31
CA TRP A 86 11.12 7.04 -19.87
C TRP A 86 10.92 5.95 -18.81
N THR A 87 9.76 5.31 -18.81
CA THR A 87 9.46 4.21 -17.90
C THR A 87 8.50 3.21 -18.53
N TYR A 88 8.58 1.96 -18.12
CA TYR A 88 7.53 1.00 -18.45
C TYR A 88 6.27 1.27 -17.65
N GLN A 89 5.13 1.20 -18.33
CA GLN A 89 3.83 1.46 -17.72
C GLN A 89 3.42 0.33 -16.80
N PHE A 90 2.91 0.68 -15.62
CA PHE A 90 2.16 -0.26 -14.80
C PHE A 90 0.72 -0.33 -15.28
N SER A 91 0.16 -1.54 -15.43
CA SER A 91 -1.27 -1.69 -15.62
C SER A 91 -1.99 -1.61 -14.28
N ASN A 92 -3.12 -0.92 -14.23
CA ASN A 92 -3.92 -0.78 -12.99
C ASN A 92 -4.79 -2.02 -12.71
N ASN A 93 -4.67 -3.10 -13.48
CA ASN A 93 -5.80 -4.01 -13.63
C ASN A 93 -5.50 -5.46 -13.29
N ASN A 94 -5.09 -5.72 -12.03
CA ASN A 94 -5.51 -6.99 -11.46
C ASN A 94 -6.97 -6.83 -10.99
N LYS A 95 -7.92 -7.15 -11.86
CA LYS A 95 -9.36 -7.09 -11.55
C LYS A 95 -9.74 -8.07 -10.45
N ALA A 96 -9.03 -9.18 -10.36
CA ALA A 96 -9.25 -10.23 -9.38
C ALA A 96 -8.59 -9.97 -8.01
N PHE A 97 -7.83 -8.88 -7.85
CA PHE A 97 -7.00 -8.62 -6.67
C PHE A 97 -7.75 -8.80 -5.34
N ALA A 98 -8.85 -8.08 -5.16
CA ALA A 98 -9.60 -8.12 -3.90
C ALA A 98 -10.37 -9.43 -3.71
N GLU A 99 -10.83 -10.03 -4.81
CA GLU A 99 -11.50 -11.33 -4.80
C GLU A 99 -10.54 -12.45 -4.38
N GLU A 100 -9.34 -12.52 -4.96
CA GLU A 100 -8.32 -13.51 -4.62
C GLU A 100 -7.88 -13.39 -3.14
N ILE A 101 -7.71 -12.16 -2.64
CA ILE A 101 -7.44 -11.94 -1.21
C ILE A 101 -8.61 -12.41 -0.35
N SER A 102 -9.87 -12.19 -0.79
CA SER A 102 -11.06 -12.63 -0.06
C SER A 102 -11.21 -14.17 0.02
N LYS A 103 -10.62 -14.90 -0.90
CA LYS A 103 -10.57 -16.38 -0.85
C LYS A 103 -9.59 -16.89 0.22
N LYS A 104 -8.57 -16.09 0.54
CA LYS A 104 -7.48 -16.49 1.46
C LYS A 104 -7.67 -15.96 2.87
N PHE A 105 -8.17 -14.74 3.03
CA PHE A 105 -8.23 -14.03 4.31
C PHE A 105 -9.66 -13.65 4.68
N GLN A 106 -9.93 -13.68 5.99
CA GLN A 106 -11.19 -13.21 6.54
C GLN A 106 -11.26 -11.69 6.56
N LYS A 107 -12.46 -11.12 6.45
CA LYS A 107 -12.68 -9.66 6.47
C LYS A 107 -12.26 -8.99 7.78
N THR A 108 -12.13 -9.77 8.83
CA THR A 108 -11.71 -9.34 10.18
C THR A 108 -10.20 -9.50 10.42
N ASN A 109 -9.44 -10.06 9.48
CA ASN A 109 -8.00 -10.15 9.62
C ASN A 109 -7.33 -8.77 9.51
N ASN A 110 -6.21 -8.60 10.19
CA ASN A 110 -5.35 -7.42 10.03
C ASN A 110 -4.48 -7.62 8.79
N LEU A 111 -4.70 -6.83 7.74
CA LEU A 111 -3.93 -6.89 6.51
C LEU A 111 -3.01 -5.68 6.39
N LEU A 112 -1.71 -5.94 6.42
CA LEU A 112 -0.66 -4.94 6.27
C LEU A 112 -0.23 -4.92 4.81
N ILE A 113 -0.49 -3.82 4.11
CA ILE A 113 -0.31 -3.74 2.66
C ILE A 113 1.03 -3.08 2.36
N LEU A 114 1.94 -3.84 1.75
CA LEU A 114 3.29 -3.43 1.43
C LEU A 114 3.46 -3.23 -0.08
N CYS A 115 4.08 -2.13 -0.47
CA CYS A 115 4.60 -1.97 -1.82
C CYS A 115 6.03 -1.44 -1.78
N ARG A 116 6.50 -0.81 -2.83
CA ARG A 116 7.86 -0.29 -2.91
C ARG A 116 8.11 0.86 -1.93
N ASP A 117 7.17 1.84 -1.85
CA ASP A 117 7.34 3.15 -1.18
C ASP A 117 6.04 3.70 -0.55
N GLY A 118 5.03 2.87 -0.36
CA GLY A 118 3.74 3.27 0.23
C GLY A 118 2.70 3.80 -0.76
N THR A 119 3.05 4.15 -2.00
CA THR A 119 2.12 4.80 -2.96
C THR A 119 1.13 3.82 -3.61
N ARG A 120 1.58 2.63 -4.01
CA ARG A 120 0.70 1.60 -4.60
C ARG A 120 -0.12 0.87 -3.54
N SER A 121 0.47 0.67 -2.35
CA SER A 121 -0.18 -0.02 -1.24
C SER A 121 -1.40 0.75 -0.71
N ILE A 122 -1.39 2.08 -0.69
CA ILE A 122 -2.58 2.86 -0.31
C ILE A 122 -3.73 2.66 -1.31
N LEU A 123 -3.44 2.56 -2.61
CA LEU A 123 -4.45 2.29 -3.64
C LEU A 123 -5.00 0.85 -3.53
N ALA A 124 -4.14 -0.12 -3.23
CA ALA A 124 -4.53 -1.49 -2.98
C ALA A 124 -5.37 -1.61 -1.70
N ALA A 125 -4.99 -0.93 -0.63
CA ALA A 125 -5.71 -0.86 0.63
C ALA A 125 -7.14 -0.31 0.44
N LYS A 126 -7.30 0.79 -0.30
CA LYS A 126 -8.62 1.36 -0.63
C LYS A 126 -9.51 0.38 -1.42
N LYS A 127 -8.94 -0.47 -2.28
CA LYS A 127 -9.71 -1.54 -2.95
C LYS A 127 -10.22 -2.56 -1.96
N LEU A 128 -9.40 -2.96 -0.97
CA LEU A 128 -9.80 -3.95 0.04
C LEU A 128 -10.87 -3.41 0.99
N ILE A 129 -10.79 -2.15 1.39
CA ILE A 129 -11.83 -1.49 2.19
C ILE A 129 -13.16 -1.51 1.45
N LYS A 130 -13.18 -1.22 0.14
CA LYS A 130 -14.38 -1.34 -0.71
C LYS A 130 -14.94 -2.77 -0.83
N HIS A 131 -14.15 -3.77 -0.48
CA HIS A 131 -14.53 -5.17 -0.38
C HIS A 131 -14.75 -5.62 1.07
N ASP A 132 -15.09 -4.68 1.96
CA ASP A 132 -15.49 -4.90 3.36
C ASP A 132 -14.44 -5.45 4.31
N PHE A 133 -13.16 -5.38 3.96
CA PHE A 133 -12.09 -5.65 4.92
C PHE A 133 -12.02 -4.54 5.96
N LYS A 134 -11.98 -4.90 7.26
CA LYS A 134 -12.16 -3.97 8.37
C LYS A 134 -10.84 -3.39 8.93
N HIS A 135 -9.77 -4.16 8.85
CA HIS A 135 -8.49 -3.80 9.47
C HIS A 135 -7.39 -3.75 8.42
N ILE A 136 -7.33 -2.63 7.69
CA ILE A 136 -6.38 -2.43 6.60
C ILE A 136 -5.37 -1.36 6.97
N TYR A 137 -4.09 -1.71 6.83
CA TYR A 137 -2.96 -0.86 7.15
C TYR A 137 -2.09 -0.66 5.92
N ASN A 138 -1.77 0.58 5.60
CA ASN A 138 -0.81 0.93 4.56
C ASN A 138 0.58 1.04 5.18
N VAL A 139 1.52 0.19 4.77
CA VAL A 139 2.94 0.32 5.12
C VAL A 139 3.52 1.47 4.29
N LYS A 140 3.48 2.68 4.86
CA LYS A 140 3.67 3.94 4.14
C LYS A 140 5.09 4.19 3.66
N ASP A 141 6.08 3.60 4.32
CA ASP A 141 7.49 3.67 3.92
C ASP A 141 7.90 2.52 2.99
N GLY A 142 7.05 1.49 2.84
CA GLY A 142 7.21 0.42 1.87
C GLY A 142 8.43 -0.48 2.11
N PHE A 143 8.79 -1.26 1.07
CA PHE A 143 9.92 -2.20 1.14
C PHE A 143 11.27 -1.51 0.94
N GLU A 144 11.39 -0.67 -0.09
CA GLU A 144 12.63 0.04 -0.43
C GLU A 144 12.70 1.46 0.15
N GLY A 145 11.57 2.01 0.58
CA GLY A 145 11.46 3.37 1.08
C GLY A 145 11.14 4.41 0.00
N PRO A 146 10.78 5.63 0.43
CA PRO A 146 10.56 6.76 -0.46
C PRO A 146 11.86 7.23 -1.09
N LEU A 147 11.73 8.13 -2.05
CA LEU A 147 12.89 8.85 -2.58
C LEU A 147 13.54 9.69 -1.48
N PHE A 148 14.85 9.86 -1.58
CA PHE A 148 15.56 10.79 -0.72
C PHE A 148 14.93 12.19 -0.84
N PRO A 149 14.67 12.90 0.26
CA PRO A 149 14.03 14.20 0.23
C PRO A 149 14.79 15.19 -0.66
N PHE A 150 14.07 15.80 -1.59
CA PHE A 150 14.57 16.88 -2.42
C PHE A 150 14.26 18.22 -1.75
N PHE A 151 15.25 19.11 -1.70
CA PHE A 151 15.07 20.47 -1.23
C PHE A 151 15.30 21.43 -2.40
N GLU A 152 14.42 22.40 -2.59
CA GLU A 152 14.55 23.44 -3.61
C GLU A 152 15.79 24.30 -3.33
N ASP A 153 16.07 24.59 -2.06
CA ASP A 153 17.31 25.26 -1.63
C ASP A 153 18.52 24.35 -1.88
N GLN A 154 19.36 24.75 -2.82
CA GLN A 154 20.53 23.98 -3.25
C GLN A 154 21.56 23.76 -2.13
N ASN A 155 21.70 24.72 -1.19
CA ASN A 155 22.64 24.60 -0.06
C ASN A 155 22.13 23.56 0.94
N ARG A 156 20.84 23.59 1.27
CA ARG A 156 20.20 22.56 2.10
C ARG A 156 20.30 21.20 1.45
N HIS A 157 19.98 21.10 0.14
CA HIS A 157 20.09 19.85 -0.61
C HIS A 157 21.53 19.30 -0.54
N LYS A 158 22.53 20.12 -0.84
CA LYS A 158 23.95 19.76 -0.75
C LYS A 158 24.36 19.33 0.65
N PHE A 159 23.92 20.05 1.68
CA PHE A 159 24.24 19.73 3.08
C PHE A 159 23.69 18.35 3.49
N TYR A 160 22.41 18.11 3.31
CA TYR A 160 21.80 16.83 3.70
C TYR A 160 22.32 15.66 2.86
N ARG A 161 22.66 15.93 1.63
CA ARG A 161 23.31 15.01 0.72
C ARG A 161 24.68 14.57 1.25
N GLN A 162 25.52 15.50 1.67
CA GLN A 162 26.83 15.21 2.26
C GLN A 162 26.69 14.48 3.61
N LEU A 163 25.71 14.86 4.42
CA LEU A 163 25.43 14.24 5.70
C LEU A 163 25.00 12.77 5.52
N ALA A 164 24.12 12.49 4.60
CA ALA A 164 23.71 11.13 4.25
C ALA A 164 24.89 10.28 3.79
N HIS A 165 25.73 10.80 2.89
CA HIS A 165 26.93 10.12 2.42
C HIS A 165 27.91 9.82 3.56
N ARG A 166 28.18 10.82 4.43
CA ARG A 166 29.06 10.66 5.59
C ARG A 166 28.55 9.60 6.57
N ASN A 167 27.25 9.54 6.78
CA ASN A 167 26.62 8.56 7.68
C ASN A 167 26.36 7.22 6.99
N LYS A 168 26.90 7.00 5.79
CA LYS A 168 26.74 5.75 5.02
C LYS A 168 25.26 5.35 4.81
N ILE A 169 24.36 6.34 4.71
CA ILE A 169 22.95 6.08 4.42
C ILE A 169 22.85 5.54 2.99
N SER A 170 22.44 4.29 2.88
CA SER A 170 22.19 3.64 1.58
C SER A 170 21.09 4.38 0.83
N GLY A 171 21.20 4.42 -0.49
CA GLY A 171 20.14 4.96 -1.35
C GLY A 171 20.13 6.47 -1.50
N TYR A 172 21.19 7.14 -1.08
CA TYR A 172 21.43 8.51 -1.45
C TYR A 172 21.30 8.67 -2.99
N ASN A 173 20.44 9.59 -3.47
CA ASN A 173 19.96 9.74 -4.86
C ASN A 173 19.07 8.62 -5.38
N HIS A 174 18.76 7.63 -4.58
CA HIS A 174 17.87 6.52 -4.93
C HIS A 174 16.79 6.38 -3.87
N ARG A 175 15.95 5.35 -3.99
CA ARG A 175 15.09 4.91 -2.91
C ARG A 175 15.95 4.33 -1.78
N ARG A 176 15.36 3.96 -0.66
CA ARG A 176 16.00 3.37 0.52
C ARG A 176 16.35 4.38 1.61
N PHE A 177 15.50 5.38 1.75
CA PHE A 177 15.44 6.21 2.93
C PHE A 177 14.17 5.79 3.69
N TYR A 178 14.32 5.15 4.84
CA TYR A 178 13.28 4.35 5.50
C TYR A 178 12.90 3.10 4.69
N GLY A 179 11.83 2.41 5.08
CA GLY A 179 11.36 1.19 4.45
C GLY A 179 11.93 -0.07 5.09
N TRP A 180 11.35 -1.20 4.72
CA TRP A 180 11.63 -2.51 5.33
C TRP A 180 13.13 -2.87 5.34
N GLN A 181 13.79 -2.72 4.20
CA GLN A 181 15.23 -3.02 4.08
C GLN A 181 16.10 -2.05 4.89
N TRP A 182 15.73 -0.76 4.94
CA TRP A 182 16.50 0.24 5.66
C TRP A 182 16.48 0.01 7.18
N TRP A 183 15.35 -0.45 7.72
CA TRP A 183 15.23 -0.81 9.13
C TRP A 183 15.98 -2.09 9.50
N GLY A 184 16.55 -2.82 8.53
CA GLY A 184 17.23 -4.09 8.75
C GLY A 184 16.27 -5.23 9.13
N LEU A 185 15.00 -5.11 8.77
CA LEU A 185 14.00 -6.14 9.01
C LEU A 185 14.28 -7.37 8.12
N PRO A 186 13.89 -8.59 8.52
CA PRO A 186 14.16 -9.80 7.75
C PRO A 186 13.62 -9.76 6.34
N TRP A 187 14.45 -10.08 5.34
CA TRP A 187 14.04 -10.21 3.95
C TRP A 187 14.91 -11.25 3.22
N THR A 188 14.41 -11.75 2.09
CA THR A 188 15.03 -12.82 1.31
C THR A 188 14.75 -12.64 -0.19
N TYR A 189 15.48 -13.40 -1.02
CA TYR A 189 15.20 -13.63 -2.44
C TYR A 189 14.51 -14.98 -2.69
N ASP A 190 14.49 -15.87 -1.67
CA ASP A 190 13.98 -17.24 -1.80
C ASP A 190 12.46 -17.23 -1.75
N ILE A 191 11.84 -17.74 -2.82
CA ILE A 191 10.39 -17.77 -2.96
C ILE A 191 9.82 -19.05 -2.35
N ASP A 192 8.96 -18.91 -1.33
CA ASP A 192 8.14 -20.00 -0.83
C ASP A 192 6.78 -20.00 -1.56
N PRO A 193 6.46 -21.07 -2.34
CA PRO A 193 5.23 -21.13 -3.14
C PRO A 193 3.93 -20.95 -2.35
N LYS A 194 3.93 -21.23 -1.05
CA LYS A 194 2.73 -21.07 -0.20
C LYS A 194 2.29 -19.59 -0.03
N TYR A 195 3.19 -18.65 -0.29
CA TYR A 195 2.94 -17.21 -0.19
C TYR A 195 2.61 -16.54 -1.53
N ILE A 196 2.58 -17.30 -2.64
CA ILE A 196 2.33 -16.73 -3.98
C ILE A 196 0.84 -16.84 -4.35
N TYR A 197 0.22 -15.70 -4.72
CA TYR A 197 -1.19 -15.62 -5.13
C TYR A 197 -1.41 -14.66 -6.30
N PRO A 198 -2.31 -14.96 -7.27
CA PRO A 198 -2.84 -16.31 -7.48
C PRO A 198 -1.68 -17.29 -7.60
N PRO A 199 -1.88 -18.56 -7.23
CA PRO A 199 -0.78 -19.52 -7.26
C PRO A 199 -0.22 -19.54 -8.68
N ASP A 200 1.03 -19.17 -8.83
CA ASP A 200 1.74 -19.38 -10.09
C ASP A 200 1.71 -20.87 -10.35
N LYS A 201 1.61 -21.29 -11.61
CA LYS A 201 1.58 -22.71 -11.96
C LYS A 201 2.91 -23.34 -11.52
N ILE A 202 2.91 -23.90 -10.32
CA ILE A 202 4.05 -24.70 -9.85
C ILE A 202 4.16 -25.88 -10.80
N PRO A 203 5.29 -26.08 -11.50
CA PRO A 203 5.46 -27.23 -12.35
C PRO A 203 5.19 -28.50 -11.53
N LYS A 204 4.27 -29.35 -11.97
CA LYS A 204 4.08 -30.64 -11.31
C LYS A 204 5.40 -31.39 -11.42
N GLU A 205 6.02 -31.71 -10.28
CA GLU A 205 7.17 -32.61 -10.29
C GLU A 205 6.80 -33.86 -11.06
N LYS A 206 7.52 -34.14 -12.14
CA LYS A 206 7.41 -35.44 -12.80
C LYS A 206 7.88 -36.45 -11.76
N LYS A 207 6.94 -37.21 -11.17
CA LYS A 207 7.31 -38.40 -10.39
C LYS A 207 8.22 -39.25 -11.25
N LYS A 208 9.49 -39.35 -10.84
CA LYS A 208 10.46 -40.30 -11.42
C LYS A 208 10.06 -41.71 -11.05
#